data_1e7a89c52906748dca219f5a2dd5f25d
#
_entry.id   1e7a89c52906748dca219f5a2dd5f25d
#
_cell.length_a   1.000
_cell.length_b   1.000
_cell.length_c   1.000
_cell.angle_alpha   90.00
_cell.angle_beta   90.00
_cell.angle_gamma   90.00
#
_symmetry.space_group_name_H-M   'P 1'
#
loop_
_entity.id
_entity.type
_entity.pdbx_description
1 polymer ?
#
loop_
_entity_poly.entity_id
_entity_poly.type
_entity_poly.pdbx_seq_one_letter_code
_entity_poly.pdbx_strand_id
1 'polypeptide(L)'
;MKDLLIYGFGGFGHEVACLIQHINKEKPTWNVLGYIDDGVEVGTECKYGKVLGDINTLNAWERPVAVVIAIASTKCLELIPQKITNPNVEFPNIIAPNVFYFDEESVTMGKGNIVTFGCRLSCNTRLGDFNVLNGNISLGHDATIGNYN
;
A
#
# COMPACT_ATOMS: atom_id res chain seq x y z
N MET A 1 -1.69 17.35 -1.53
CA MET A 1 -1.57 15.89 -1.64
C MET A 1 -0.12 15.47 -1.51
N LYS A 2 0.14 14.32 -0.92
CA LYS A 2 1.49 13.76 -0.84
C LYS A 2 1.81 12.93 -2.06
N ASP A 3 3.04 13.00 -2.54
CA ASP A 3 3.51 12.19 -3.66
C ASP A 3 3.61 10.72 -3.25
N LEU A 4 3.14 9.82 -4.13
CA LEU A 4 3.10 8.39 -3.89
C LEU A 4 3.52 7.62 -5.14
N LEU A 5 4.31 6.58 -4.93
CA LEU A 5 4.68 5.59 -5.92
C LEU A 5 4.06 4.23 -5.56
N ILE A 6 3.58 3.52 -6.56
CA ILE A 6 3.08 2.15 -6.40
C ILE A 6 4.18 1.19 -6.84
N TYR A 7 4.64 0.36 -5.92
CA TYR A 7 5.63 -0.66 -6.21
C TYR A 7 4.92 -1.95 -6.62
N GLY A 8 5.01 -2.30 -7.90
CA GLY A 8 4.33 -3.43 -8.53
C GLY A 8 3.36 -2.98 -9.61
N PHE A 9 3.68 -3.30 -10.87
CA PHE A 9 2.88 -2.90 -12.05
C PHE A 9 1.88 -3.99 -12.49
N GLY A 10 1.75 -5.07 -11.73
CA GLY A 10 0.81 -6.14 -12.05
C GLY A 10 -0.65 -5.80 -11.72
N GLY A 11 -1.52 -6.79 -11.81
CA GLY A 11 -2.95 -6.61 -11.57
C GLY A 11 -3.29 -6.01 -10.21
N PHE A 12 -2.59 -6.44 -9.18
CA PHE A 12 -2.80 -5.87 -7.84
C PHE A 12 -2.36 -4.40 -7.75
N GLY A 13 -1.27 -4.03 -8.44
CA GLY A 13 -0.86 -2.63 -8.54
C GLY A 13 -1.92 -1.75 -9.21
N HIS A 14 -2.61 -2.27 -10.22
CA HIS A 14 -3.72 -1.58 -10.87
C HIS A 14 -4.92 -1.45 -9.91
N GLU A 15 -5.24 -2.49 -9.14
CA GLU A 15 -6.30 -2.42 -8.13
C GLU A 15 -5.98 -1.40 -7.05
N VAL A 16 -4.73 -1.32 -6.59
CA VAL A 16 -4.31 -0.32 -5.62
C VAL A 16 -4.44 1.09 -6.17
N ALA A 17 -4.15 1.31 -7.46
CA ALA A 17 -4.40 2.60 -8.10
C ALA A 17 -5.89 2.97 -8.07
N CYS A 18 -6.77 2.01 -8.34
CA CYS A 18 -8.23 2.22 -8.22
C CYS A 18 -8.63 2.55 -6.78
N LEU A 19 -8.07 1.83 -5.81
CA LEU A 19 -8.31 2.09 -4.39
C LEU A 19 -7.94 3.52 -4.02
N ILE A 20 -6.78 3.98 -4.47
CA ILE A 20 -6.31 5.34 -4.21
C ILE A 20 -7.23 6.38 -4.86
N GLN A 21 -7.76 6.11 -6.06
CA GLN A 21 -8.74 6.99 -6.69
C GLN A 21 -10.01 7.14 -5.84
N HIS A 22 -10.49 6.06 -5.24
CA HIS A 22 -11.64 6.12 -4.33
C HIS A 22 -11.31 6.89 -3.04
N ILE A 23 -10.13 6.70 -2.48
CA ILE A 23 -9.68 7.49 -1.32
C ILE A 23 -9.67 8.99 -1.67
N ASN A 24 -9.12 9.34 -2.81
CA ASN A 24 -9.01 10.74 -3.25
C ASN A 24 -10.36 11.39 -3.55
N LYS A 25 -11.39 10.62 -3.93
CA LYS A 25 -12.75 11.14 -4.10
C LYS A 25 -13.36 11.58 -2.77
N GLU A 26 -13.10 10.84 -1.70
CA GLU A 26 -13.56 11.19 -0.36
C GLU A 26 -12.75 12.35 0.21
N LYS A 27 -11.42 12.23 0.14
CA LYS A 27 -10.48 13.23 0.61
C LYS A 27 -9.22 13.20 -0.24
N PRO A 28 -8.92 14.25 -1.02
CA PRO A 28 -7.68 14.33 -1.79
C PRO A 28 -6.46 14.14 -0.89
N THR A 29 -5.77 13.03 -1.03
CA THR A 29 -4.69 12.60 -0.13
C THR A 29 -3.40 12.33 -0.89
N TRP A 30 -3.48 11.58 -1.99
CA TRP A 30 -2.32 11.03 -2.69
C TRP A 30 -2.21 11.54 -4.12
N ASN A 31 -1.03 12.03 -4.47
CA ASN A 31 -0.65 12.31 -5.84
C ASN A 31 0.17 11.13 -6.37
N VAL A 32 -0.46 10.26 -7.14
CA VAL A 32 0.21 9.07 -7.69
C VAL A 32 1.11 9.50 -8.84
N LEU A 33 2.42 9.35 -8.66
CA LEU A 33 3.42 9.71 -9.66
C LEU A 33 3.56 8.64 -10.75
N GLY A 34 3.40 7.37 -10.40
CA GLY A 34 3.56 6.24 -11.28
C GLY A 34 3.94 4.97 -10.52
N TYR A 35 4.55 4.04 -11.25
CA TYR A 35 4.90 2.72 -10.75
C TYR A 35 6.41 2.50 -10.68
N ILE A 36 6.82 1.69 -9.73
CA ILE A 36 8.15 1.08 -9.66
C ILE A 36 7.98 -0.42 -9.90
N ASP A 37 8.77 -1.00 -10.77
CA ASP A 37 8.75 -2.44 -11.01
C ASP A 37 10.10 -2.91 -11.52
N ASP A 38 10.64 -4.00 -10.94
CA ASP A 38 11.96 -4.52 -11.29
C ASP A 38 11.95 -5.40 -12.53
N GLY A 39 10.78 -5.86 -12.96
CA GLY A 39 10.63 -6.80 -14.08
C GLY A 39 9.93 -6.22 -15.31
N VAL A 40 9.45 -4.98 -15.24
CA VAL A 40 8.73 -4.33 -16.34
C VAL A 40 9.53 -3.15 -16.85
N GLU A 41 9.60 -3.04 -18.19
CA GLU A 41 10.37 -1.98 -18.86
C GLU A 41 9.85 -0.59 -18.49
N VAL A 42 10.78 0.33 -18.24
CA VAL A 42 10.49 1.75 -17.98
C VAL A 42 9.72 2.34 -19.18
N GLY A 43 8.67 3.10 -18.86
CA GLY A 43 7.81 3.69 -19.87
C GLY A 43 6.59 2.85 -20.23
N THR A 44 6.55 1.57 -19.82
CA THR A 44 5.34 0.76 -19.96
C THR A 44 4.21 1.43 -19.19
N GLU A 45 3.07 1.60 -19.84
CA GLU A 45 1.95 2.35 -19.25
C GLU A 45 0.64 1.58 -19.25
N CYS A 46 -0.22 1.94 -18.35
CA CYS A 46 -1.60 1.50 -18.29
C CYS A 46 -2.50 2.72 -18.05
N LYS A 47 -3.81 2.48 -17.93
CA LYS A 47 -4.79 3.54 -17.66
C LYS A 47 -4.45 4.40 -16.43
N TYR A 48 -3.72 3.85 -15.46
CA TYR A 48 -3.48 4.48 -14.15
C TYR A 48 -2.12 5.15 -14.02
N GLY A 49 -1.22 4.95 -14.97
CA GLY A 49 0.11 5.51 -14.95
C GLY A 49 1.14 4.65 -15.65
N LYS A 50 2.40 5.02 -15.52
CA LYS A 50 3.50 4.32 -16.18
C LYS A 50 4.60 3.91 -15.20
N VAL A 51 5.40 2.94 -15.61
CA VAL A 51 6.59 2.52 -14.88
C VAL A 51 7.67 3.58 -15.04
N LEU A 52 8.13 4.12 -13.94
CA LEU A 52 9.15 5.17 -13.88
C LEU A 52 10.57 4.61 -13.70
N GLY A 53 10.69 3.41 -13.17
CA GLY A 53 11.97 2.77 -12.93
C GLY A 53 11.84 1.53 -12.04
N ASP A 54 12.98 1.09 -11.54
CA ASP A 54 13.13 -0.05 -10.65
C ASP A 54 13.52 0.39 -9.23
N ILE A 55 13.96 -0.56 -8.41
CA ILE A 55 14.40 -0.27 -7.04
C ILE A 55 15.56 0.73 -6.99
N ASN A 56 16.43 0.73 -7.98
CA ASN A 56 17.55 1.67 -8.00
C ASN A 56 17.04 3.10 -8.22
N THR A 57 16.03 3.27 -9.06
CA THR A 57 15.35 4.55 -9.26
C THR A 57 14.74 5.04 -7.95
N LEU A 58 14.06 4.16 -7.22
CA LEU A 58 13.46 4.50 -5.93
C LEU A 58 14.53 4.86 -4.89
N ASN A 59 15.61 4.09 -4.80
CA ASN A 59 16.67 4.36 -3.84
C ASN A 59 17.47 5.65 -4.15
N ALA A 60 17.40 6.14 -5.39
CA ALA A 60 18.00 7.41 -5.81
C ALA A 60 17.00 8.59 -5.78
N TRP A 61 15.77 8.38 -5.33
CA TRP A 61 14.75 9.43 -5.29
C TRP A 61 15.13 10.52 -4.30
N GLU A 62 15.17 11.76 -4.76
CA GLU A 62 15.76 12.88 -3.99
C GLU A 62 14.75 13.63 -3.12
N ARG A 63 13.46 13.38 -3.29
CA ARG A 63 12.39 14.07 -2.56
C ARG A 63 11.65 13.09 -1.64
N PRO A 64 10.98 13.61 -0.59
CA PRO A 64 10.08 12.77 0.18
C PRO A 64 9.02 12.13 -0.72
N VAL A 65 8.82 10.83 -0.57
CA VAL A 65 7.82 10.08 -1.33
C VAL A 65 7.26 8.94 -0.48
N ALA A 66 5.95 8.74 -0.58
CA ALA A 66 5.31 7.57 -0.01
C ALA A 66 5.37 6.41 -1.02
N VAL A 67 5.51 5.20 -0.53
CA VAL A 67 5.54 4.00 -1.37
C VAL A 67 4.56 2.97 -0.80
N VAL A 68 3.68 2.48 -1.65
CA VAL A 68 2.83 1.32 -1.33
C VAL A 68 3.35 0.11 -2.09
N ILE A 69 3.61 -0.98 -1.36
CA ILE A 69 4.07 -2.25 -1.95
C ILE A 69 2.85 -3.04 -2.39
N ALA A 70 2.51 -2.93 -3.67
CA ALA A 70 1.31 -3.54 -4.25
C ALA A 70 1.63 -4.89 -4.91
N ILE A 71 2.17 -5.80 -4.13
CA ILE A 71 2.54 -7.15 -4.54
C ILE A 71 1.95 -8.11 -3.51
N ALA A 72 1.13 -9.05 -3.96
CA ALA A 72 0.42 -9.96 -3.06
C ALA A 72 1.26 -11.15 -2.56
N SER A 73 2.48 -11.32 -3.04
CA SER A 73 3.39 -12.37 -2.57
C SER A 73 3.94 -12.02 -1.19
N THR A 74 3.73 -12.88 -0.20
CA THR A 74 4.24 -12.67 1.16
C THR A 74 5.77 -12.57 1.19
N LYS A 75 6.45 -13.33 0.36
CA LYS A 75 7.90 -13.26 0.20
C LYS A 75 8.36 -11.88 -0.28
N CYS A 76 7.68 -11.31 -1.26
CA CYS A 76 8.01 -9.98 -1.77
C CYS A 76 7.67 -8.88 -0.76
N LEU A 77 6.55 -9.03 -0.03
CA LEU A 77 6.18 -8.09 1.04
C LEU A 77 7.25 -8.03 2.14
N GLU A 78 7.94 -9.12 2.40
CA GLU A 78 9.03 -9.16 3.36
C GLU A 78 10.35 -8.61 2.78
N LEU A 79 10.69 -9.01 1.55
CA LEU A 79 12.00 -8.71 0.97
C LEU A 79 12.12 -7.28 0.41
N ILE A 80 11.10 -6.78 -0.25
CA ILE A 80 11.17 -5.49 -0.94
C ILE A 80 11.42 -4.32 0.03
N PRO A 81 10.71 -4.20 1.16
CA PRO A 81 10.99 -3.12 2.09
C PRO A 81 12.43 -3.10 2.61
N GLN A 82 13.04 -4.28 2.75
CA GLN A 82 14.44 -4.40 3.20
C GLN A 82 15.44 -3.90 2.16
N LYS A 83 15.09 -3.94 0.88
CA LYS A 83 15.93 -3.46 -0.21
C LYS A 83 15.80 -1.95 -0.44
N ILE A 84 14.78 -1.32 0.12
CA ILE A 84 14.57 0.12 0.01
C ILE A 84 15.38 0.78 1.12
N THR A 85 16.47 1.42 0.74
CA THR A 85 17.44 2.03 1.66
C THR A 85 17.32 3.56 1.71
N ASN A 86 16.45 4.14 0.89
CA ASN A 86 16.30 5.59 0.78
C ASN A 86 15.53 6.16 1.99
N PRO A 87 16.15 7.04 2.79
CA PRO A 87 15.48 7.64 3.96
C PRO A 87 14.33 8.59 3.61
N ASN A 88 14.21 9.01 2.34
CA ASN A 88 13.09 9.84 1.88
C ASN A 88 11.80 9.04 1.69
N VAL A 89 11.86 7.72 1.75
CA VAL A 89 10.69 6.85 1.53
C VAL A 89 9.97 6.61 2.85
N GLU A 90 8.65 6.80 2.83
CA GLU A 90 7.75 6.39 3.91
C GLU A 90 6.77 5.34 3.39
N PHE A 91 6.28 4.49 4.27
CA PHE A 91 5.33 3.42 3.94
C PHE A 91 3.99 3.69 4.62
N PRO A 92 3.05 4.37 3.97
CA PRO A 92 1.74 4.63 4.55
C PRO A 92 0.86 3.38 4.56
N ASN A 93 -0.15 3.39 5.40
CA ASN A 93 -1.26 2.45 5.28
C ASN A 93 -2.24 3.00 4.24
N ILE A 94 -2.64 2.15 3.30
CA ILE A 94 -3.62 2.49 2.28
C ILE A 94 -4.91 1.75 2.62
N ILE A 95 -5.93 2.49 3.03
CA ILE A 95 -7.15 1.94 3.60
C ILE A 95 -8.35 2.43 2.79
N ALA A 96 -9.18 1.50 2.33
CA ALA A 96 -10.38 1.83 1.57
C ALA A 96 -11.37 2.67 2.40
N PRO A 97 -12.06 3.63 1.78
CA PRO A 97 -13.01 4.49 2.50
C PRO A 97 -14.17 3.73 3.16
N ASN A 98 -14.51 2.55 2.65
CA ASN A 98 -15.62 1.74 3.18
C ASN A 98 -15.17 0.64 4.16
N VAL A 99 -13.94 0.70 4.65
CA VAL A 99 -13.52 -0.16 5.76
C VAL A 99 -14.30 0.23 7.00
N PHE A 100 -14.93 -0.76 7.64
CA PHE A 100 -15.75 -0.53 8.82
C PHE A 100 -14.97 -0.85 10.08
N TYR A 101 -14.88 0.12 10.98
CA TYR A 101 -14.29 -0.04 12.30
C TYR A 101 -15.41 -0.13 13.34
N PHE A 102 -15.38 -1.16 14.18
CA PHE A 102 -16.30 -1.22 15.33
C PHE A 102 -15.93 -0.16 16.37
N ASP A 103 -14.63 0.03 16.58
CA ASP A 103 -14.07 1.04 17.46
C ASP A 103 -12.67 1.42 16.95
N GLU A 104 -12.61 2.45 16.11
CA GLU A 104 -11.37 2.84 15.44
C GLU A 104 -10.24 3.15 16.40
N GLU A 105 -10.55 3.77 17.55
CA GLU A 105 -9.54 4.15 18.53
C GLU A 105 -8.83 2.94 19.17
N SER A 106 -9.50 1.78 19.18
CA SER A 106 -8.91 0.55 19.74
C SER A 106 -8.09 -0.26 18.73
N VAL A 107 -8.11 0.13 17.45
CA VAL A 107 -7.37 -0.56 16.39
C VAL A 107 -5.97 0.03 16.26
N THR A 108 -4.96 -0.83 16.25
CA THR A 108 -3.58 -0.42 16.03
C THR A 108 -3.04 -1.03 14.74
N MET A 109 -2.30 -0.24 13.98
CA MET A 109 -1.63 -0.69 12.75
C MET A 109 -0.19 -0.21 12.74
N GLY A 110 0.69 -1.06 12.24
CA GLY A 110 2.04 -0.65 11.87
C GLY A 110 2.03 0.17 10.56
N LYS A 111 2.94 -0.10 9.69
CA LYS A 111 3.12 0.64 8.44
C LYS A 111 2.96 -0.26 7.21
N GLY A 112 2.69 0.35 6.06
CA GLY A 112 2.70 -0.34 4.78
C GLY A 112 1.54 -1.30 4.54
N ASN A 113 0.50 -1.26 5.37
CA ASN A 113 -0.64 -2.15 5.22
C ASN A 113 -1.58 -1.66 4.11
N ILE A 114 -2.16 -2.59 3.38
CA ILE A 114 -3.21 -2.33 2.40
C ILE A 114 -4.47 -3.02 2.89
N VAL A 115 -5.52 -2.24 3.14
CA VAL A 115 -6.82 -2.75 3.59
C VAL A 115 -7.85 -2.35 2.55
N THR A 116 -8.29 -3.33 1.76
CA THR A 116 -9.14 -3.07 0.61
C THR A 116 -10.63 -3.07 0.97
N PHE A 117 -11.47 -2.89 -0.04
CA PHE A 117 -12.90 -2.65 0.13
C PHE A 117 -13.63 -3.72 0.93
N GLY A 118 -14.54 -3.28 1.77
CA GLY A 118 -15.47 -4.16 2.49
C GLY A 118 -14.86 -4.86 3.70
N CYS A 119 -13.63 -4.55 4.09
CA CYS A 119 -13.05 -5.11 5.30
C CYS A 119 -13.71 -4.55 6.55
N ARG A 120 -13.78 -5.37 7.60
CA ARG A 120 -14.32 -5.01 8.90
C ARG A 120 -13.31 -5.35 9.98
N LEU A 121 -13.01 -4.37 10.82
CA LEU A 121 -12.08 -4.52 11.92
C LEU A 121 -12.83 -4.32 13.23
N SER A 122 -12.91 -5.39 14.03
CA SER A 122 -13.56 -5.33 15.33
C SER A 122 -12.69 -4.59 16.36
N CYS A 123 -13.18 -4.47 17.59
CA CYS A 123 -12.44 -3.76 18.63
C CYS A 123 -11.16 -4.49 19.04
N ASN A 124 -10.17 -3.74 19.46
CA ASN A 124 -8.88 -4.22 19.94
C ASN A 124 -8.11 -5.08 18.93
N THR A 125 -8.31 -4.86 17.64
CA THR A 125 -7.53 -5.57 16.61
C THR A 125 -6.17 -4.91 16.41
N ARG A 126 -5.18 -5.72 16.09
CA ARG A 126 -3.80 -5.28 15.91
C ARG A 126 -3.24 -5.84 14.60
N LEU A 127 -2.75 -4.96 13.76
CA LEU A 127 -2.00 -5.31 12.55
C LEU A 127 -0.56 -4.84 12.70
N GLY A 128 0.38 -5.68 12.32
CA GLY A 128 1.78 -5.27 12.19
C GLY A 128 2.05 -4.51 10.90
N ASP A 129 3.14 -4.86 10.21
CA ASP A 129 3.60 -4.16 9.03
C ASP A 129 3.37 -4.97 7.75
N PHE A 130 3.13 -4.28 6.63
CA PHE A 130 3.08 -4.82 5.29
C PHE A 130 2.11 -6.00 5.12
N ASN A 131 0.92 -5.87 5.68
CA ASN A 131 -0.15 -6.83 5.48
C ASN A 131 -1.08 -6.38 4.34
N VAL A 132 -1.64 -7.34 3.63
CA VAL A 132 -2.66 -7.11 2.62
C VAL A 132 -3.96 -7.80 3.03
N LEU A 133 -4.98 -7.02 3.36
CA LEU A 133 -6.33 -7.51 3.60
C LEU A 133 -7.14 -7.27 2.34
N ASN A 134 -7.23 -8.28 1.49
CA ASN A 134 -7.76 -8.13 0.13
C ASN A 134 -9.24 -8.53 0.03
N GLY A 135 -10.08 -7.55 0.29
CA GLY A 135 -11.52 -7.64 0.03
C GLY A 135 -12.33 -8.44 1.05
N ASN A 136 -13.29 -7.77 1.68
CA ASN A 136 -14.30 -8.41 2.54
C ASN A 136 -13.72 -9.27 3.68
N ILE A 137 -12.55 -8.90 4.18
CA ILE A 137 -11.93 -9.57 5.32
C ILE A 137 -12.55 -9.05 6.60
N SER A 138 -12.95 -9.96 7.49
CA SER A 138 -13.40 -9.61 8.84
C SER A 138 -12.37 -10.06 9.86
N LEU A 139 -11.88 -9.13 10.66
CA LEU A 139 -11.06 -9.44 11.83
C LEU A 139 -11.93 -9.38 13.08
N GLY A 140 -11.98 -10.49 13.81
CA GLY A 140 -12.73 -10.57 15.08
C GLY A 140 -12.08 -9.72 16.19
N HIS A 141 -12.82 -9.53 17.28
CA HIS A 141 -12.30 -8.78 18.42
C HIS A 141 -11.00 -9.41 18.96
N ASP A 142 -10.08 -8.58 19.37
CA ASP A 142 -8.79 -8.98 19.94
C ASP A 142 -7.90 -9.78 19.00
N ALA A 143 -8.21 -9.81 17.71
CA ALA A 143 -7.36 -10.47 16.70
C ALA A 143 -6.04 -9.73 16.57
N THR A 144 -4.96 -10.48 16.43
CA THR A 144 -3.63 -9.95 16.15
C THR A 144 -3.11 -10.56 14.85
N ILE A 145 -2.78 -9.71 13.89
CA ILE A 145 -2.13 -10.07 12.64
C ILE A 145 -0.69 -9.57 12.73
N GLY A 146 0.27 -10.43 12.45
CA GLY A 146 1.69 -10.08 12.46
C GLY A 146 2.09 -9.24 11.25
N ASN A 147 3.17 -9.62 10.59
CA ASN A 147 3.72 -8.90 9.45
C ASN A 147 3.67 -9.74 8.18
N TYR A 148 3.64 -9.08 7.03
CA TYR A 148 3.81 -9.69 5.71
C TYR A 148 2.75 -10.74 5.34
N ASN A 149 1.53 -10.55 5.77
CA ASN A 149 0.43 -11.47 5.45
C ASN A 149 -0.39 -11.01 4.25
#